data_3f3ee063b726baf537560f1140f0fdc1
#
_entry.id   3f3ee063b726baf537560f1140f0fdc1
#
_cell.length_a   1.000
_cell.length_b   1.000
_cell.length_c   1.000
_cell.angle_alpha   90.00
_cell.angle_beta   90.00
_cell.angle_gamma   90.00
#
_symmetry.space_group_name_H-M   'P 1'
#
loop_
_entity.id
_entity.type
_entity.pdbx_description
1 polymer ?
#
loop_
_entity_poly.entity_id
_entity_poly.type
_entity_poly.pdbx_seq_one_letter_code
_entity_poly.pdbx_strand_id
1 'polypeptide(L)'
;MTMSVPVDLAHHVRDNVLEVAWDDGLRARLAVPLLRGWCPCAACQGHSPGLRFHDHGDAVTIAEVHEVGAYALGIRFSDGHDSGIFTWSFLRQLAEGAEPRRV
;
A
#
# COMPACT_ATOMS: atom_id res chain seq x y z
N MET A 1 23.77 0.69 1.99
CA MET A 1 22.68 0.69 1.02
C MET A 1 21.57 1.58 1.51
N THR A 2 21.28 2.62 0.77
CA THR A 2 20.19 3.53 1.13
C THR A 2 18.86 2.95 0.65
N MET A 3 17.91 2.87 1.58
CA MET A 3 16.57 2.43 1.25
C MET A 3 15.83 3.58 0.55
N SER A 4 15.19 3.31 -0.58
CA SER A 4 14.37 4.29 -1.27
C SER A 4 13.18 4.68 -0.40
N VAL A 5 12.87 5.98 -0.36
CA VAL A 5 11.73 6.50 0.36
C VAL A 5 10.82 7.31 -0.56
N PRO A 6 9.53 7.36 -0.29
CA PRO A 6 8.64 8.22 -1.05
C PRO A 6 8.96 9.68 -0.81
N VAL A 7 8.90 10.47 -1.87
CA VAL A 7 9.07 11.92 -1.78
C VAL A 7 7.78 12.66 -2.11
N ASP A 8 6.80 11.98 -2.70
CA ASP A 8 5.51 12.59 -3.03
C ASP A 8 4.44 11.52 -3.13
N LEU A 9 3.21 11.89 -2.76
CA LEU A 9 2.04 11.03 -2.81
C LEU A 9 0.89 11.81 -3.42
N ALA A 10 0.15 11.18 -4.33
CA ALA A 10 -1.05 11.77 -4.91
C ALA A 10 -2.17 10.74 -4.96
N HIS A 11 -3.31 11.07 -4.37
CA HIS A 11 -4.50 10.22 -4.42
C HIS A 11 -5.40 10.70 -5.55
N HIS A 12 -5.46 9.92 -6.62
CA HIS A 12 -6.31 10.20 -7.78
C HIS A 12 -7.67 9.55 -7.56
N VAL A 13 -8.61 10.35 -7.07
CA VAL A 13 -9.93 9.83 -6.65
C VAL A 13 -10.70 9.22 -7.81
N ARG A 14 -10.70 9.88 -8.96
CA ARG A 14 -11.45 9.39 -10.14
C ARG A 14 -10.92 8.06 -10.65
N ASP A 15 -9.60 7.91 -10.67
CA ASP A 15 -8.96 6.70 -11.18
C ASP A 15 -8.84 5.63 -10.11
N ASN A 16 -9.12 5.97 -8.86
CA ASN A 16 -8.98 5.09 -7.70
C ASN A 16 -7.56 4.52 -7.61
N VAL A 17 -6.58 5.41 -7.66
CA VAL A 17 -5.16 5.09 -7.72
C VAL A 17 -4.41 5.95 -6.71
N LEU A 18 -3.44 5.36 -6.02
CA LEU A 18 -2.46 6.08 -5.24
C LEU A 18 -1.16 6.14 -6.03
N GLU A 19 -0.72 7.33 -6.38
CA GLU A 19 0.54 7.53 -7.07
C GLU A 19 1.63 7.86 -6.07
N VAL A 20 2.75 7.15 -6.16
CA VAL A 20 3.88 7.32 -5.24
C VAL A 20 5.11 7.64 -6.08
N ALA A 21 5.76 8.76 -5.77
CA ALA A 21 7.04 9.13 -6.35
C ALA A 21 8.14 8.88 -5.33
N TRP A 22 9.22 8.26 -5.76
CA TRP A 22 10.31 7.82 -4.91
C TRP A 22 11.55 8.68 -5.14
N ASP A 23 12.46 8.71 -4.16
CA ASP A 23 13.66 9.54 -4.21
C ASP A 23 14.66 9.12 -5.29
N ASP A 24 14.54 7.89 -5.80
CA ASP A 24 15.38 7.40 -6.90
C ASP A 24 14.78 7.64 -8.29
N GLY A 25 13.67 8.36 -8.35
CA GLY A 25 13.01 8.72 -9.62
C GLY A 25 11.91 7.79 -10.07
N LEU A 26 11.68 6.67 -9.38
CA LEU A 26 10.57 5.79 -9.73
C LEU A 26 9.24 6.48 -9.41
N ARG A 27 8.29 6.40 -10.32
CA ARG A 27 6.90 6.77 -10.09
C ARG A 27 6.02 5.57 -10.35
N ALA A 28 5.11 5.29 -9.43
CA ALA A 28 4.21 4.15 -9.55
C ALA A 28 2.78 4.57 -9.27
N ARG A 29 1.86 4.06 -10.05
CA ARG A 29 0.41 4.25 -9.85
C ARG A 29 -0.14 2.92 -9.33
N LEU A 30 -0.53 2.91 -8.07
CA LEU A 30 -1.01 1.70 -7.39
C LEU A 30 -2.53 1.74 -7.31
N ALA A 31 -3.19 0.78 -7.95
CA ALA A 31 -4.64 0.68 -7.87
C ALA A 31 -5.07 0.42 -6.43
N VAL A 32 -6.09 1.13 -5.96
CA VAL A 32 -6.56 0.98 -4.58
C VAL A 32 -7.02 -0.46 -4.28
N PRO A 33 -7.73 -1.16 -5.18
CA PRO A 33 -8.04 -2.56 -4.94
C PRO A 33 -6.81 -3.45 -4.76
N LEU A 34 -5.71 -3.13 -5.43
CA LEU A 34 -4.43 -3.83 -5.25
C LEU A 34 -3.89 -3.62 -3.83
N LEU A 35 -3.89 -2.37 -3.37
CA LEU A 35 -3.43 -2.06 -2.01
C LEU A 35 -4.29 -2.76 -0.97
N ARG A 36 -5.61 -2.73 -1.14
CA ARG A 36 -6.52 -3.40 -0.21
C ARG A 36 -6.32 -4.90 -0.18
N GLY A 37 -6.12 -5.49 -1.35
CA GLY A 37 -5.93 -6.93 -1.48
C GLY A 37 -4.64 -7.42 -0.84
N TRP A 38 -3.59 -6.61 -0.86
CA TRP A 38 -2.29 -6.93 -0.28
C TRP A 38 -2.09 -6.35 1.12
N CYS A 39 -3.17 -5.88 1.77
CA CYS A 39 -3.04 -5.30 3.12
C CYS A 39 -2.26 -6.25 4.04
N PRO A 40 -1.16 -5.79 4.66
CA PRO A 40 -0.28 -6.69 5.41
C PRO A 40 -0.70 -6.90 6.86
N CYS A 41 -1.83 -6.38 7.28
CA CYS A 41 -2.26 -6.48 8.69
C CYS A 41 -2.62 -7.92 9.07
N ALA A 42 -2.56 -8.21 10.36
CA ALA A 42 -2.85 -9.55 10.87
C ALA A 42 -4.29 -9.99 10.60
N ALA A 43 -5.25 -9.05 10.57
CA ALA A 43 -6.64 -9.36 10.28
C ALA A 43 -6.82 -9.89 8.85
N CYS A 44 -6.01 -9.40 7.89
CA CYS A 44 -6.09 -9.83 6.51
C CYS A 44 -5.24 -11.07 6.23
N GLN A 45 -4.04 -11.12 6.80
CA GLN A 45 -3.06 -12.15 6.48
C GLN A 45 -3.01 -13.30 7.49
N GLY A 46 -3.58 -13.11 8.67
CA GLY A 46 -3.53 -14.09 9.73
C GLY A 46 -2.09 -14.34 10.19
N HIS A 47 -1.82 -15.57 10.60
CA HIS A 47 -0.50 -15.99 11.08
C HIS A 47 0.25 -16.83 10.05
N SER A 48 -0.20 -16.80 8.80
CA SER A 48 0.47 -17.53 7.71
C SER A 48 1.87 -16.97 7.46
N PRO A 49 2.85 -17.82 7.15
CA PRO A 49 4.21 -17.35 6.88
C PRO A 49 4.34 -16.54 5.59
N GLY A 50 3.39 -16.69 4.65
CA GLY A 50 3.39 -15.94 3.40
C GLY A 50 2.24 -14.95 3.34
N LEU A 51 2.36 -13.97 2.46
CA LEU A 51 1.29 -13.02 2.19
C LEU A 51 0.43 -13.53 1.03
N ARG A 52 -0.87 -13.23 1.09
CA ARG A 52 -1.82 -13.60 0.04
C ARG A 52 -2.60 -12.39 -0.40
N PHE A 53 -2.92 -12.36 -1.69
CA PHE A 53 -3.84 -11.36 -2.21
C PHE A 53 -5.28 -11.80 -1.91
N HIS A 54 -6.04 -10.88 -1.30
CA HIS A 54 -7.44 -11.08 -0.99
C HIS A 54 -8.28 -10.11 -1.81
N ASP A 55 -9.02 -10.62 -2.79
CA ASP A 55 -9.84 -9.78 -3.65
C ASP A 55 -11.04 -9.23 -2.89
N HIS A 56 -11.10 -7.90 -2.76
CA HIS A 56 -12.22 -7.19 -2.13
C HIS A 56 -13.07 -6.43 -3.15
N GLY A 57 -12.91 -6.73 -4.45
CA GLY A 57 -13.63 -6.07 -5.52
C GLY A 57 -13.03 -4.73 -5.90
N ASP A 58 -13.58 -4.12 -6.93
CA ASP A 58 -13.05 -2.88 -7.50
C ASP A 58 -13.66 -1.61 -6.89
N ALA A 59 -14.68 -1.76 -6.06
CA ALA A 59 -15.40 -0.63 -5.49
C ALA A 59 -14.73 -0.02 -4.25
N VAL A 60 -13.71 -0.69 -3.69
CA VAL A 60 -13.02 -0.19 -2.51
C VAL A 60 -12.20 1.05 -2.86
N THR A 61 -12.28 2.08 -2.01
CA THR A 61 -11.55 3.33 -2.20
C THR A 61 -10.78 3.67 -0.93
N ILE A 62 -9.94 4.70 -1.00
CA ILE A 62 -9.23 5.22 0.18
C ILE A 62 -10.10 6.26 0.87
N ALA A 63 -10.35 6.07 2.16
CA ALA A 63 -11.04 7.05 2.98
C ALA A 63 -10.06 8.03 3.61
N GLU A 64 -8.87 7.56 4.02
CA GLU A 64 -7.88 8.40 4.68
C GLU A 64 -6.49 7.80 4.52
N VAL A 65 -5.48 8.67 4.39
CA VAL A 65 -4.07 8.30 4.34
C VAL A 65 -3.32 9.15 5.35
N HIS A 66 -2.43 8.56 6.13
CA HIS A 66 -1.60 9.29 7.08
C HIS A 66 -0.23 8.62 7.23
N GLU A 67 0.78 9.40 7.60
CA GLU A 67 2.11 8.86 7.88
C GLU A 67 2.12 8.17 9.23
N VAL A 68 2.84 7.04 9.29
CA VAL A 68 3.08 6.31 10.54
C VAL A 68 4.57 6.35 10.79
N GLY A 69 5.00 7.16 11.76
CA GLY A 69 6.41 7.42 11.98
C GLY A 69 7.07 7.94 10.71
N ALA A 70 8.33 7.59 10.50
CA ALA A 70 9.05 7.94 9.27
C ALA A 70 9.24 6.71 8.37
N TYR A 71 8.47 5.64 8.57
CA TYR A 71 8.74 4.37 7.91
C TYR A 71 7.55 3.75 7.19
N ALA A 72 6.35 4.31 7.34
CA ALA A 72 5.15 3.66 6.82
C ALA A 72 4.03 4.65 6.52
N LEU A 73 3.07 4.17 5.76
CA LEU A 73 1.84 4.86 5.43
C LEU A 73 0.67 4.06 5.99
N GLY A 74 -0.19 4.71 6.77
CA GLY A 74 -1.44 4.12 7.22
C GLY A 74 -2.54 4.46 6.24
N ILE A 75 -3.30 3.46 5.81
CA ILE A 75 -4.41 3.65 4.88
C ILE A 75 -5.68 3.11 5.51
N ARG A 76 -6.71 3.96 5.56
CA ARG A 76 -8.06 3.54 5.92
C ARG A 76 -8.89 3.44 4.64
N PHE A 77 -9.50 2.30 4.43
CA PHE A 77 -10.25 2.03 3.21
C PHE A 77 -11.75 2.25 3.44
N SER A 78 -12.48 2.43 2.36
CA SER A 78 -13.92 2.72 2.39
C SER A 78 -14.77 1.59 2.98
N ASP A 79 -14.25 0.37 3.03
CA ASP A 79 -14.93 -0.77 3.65
C ASP A 79 -14.81 -0.79 5.18
N GLY A 80 -14.24 0.25 5.77
CA GLY A 80 -14.06 0.36 7.22
C GLY A 80 -12.76 -0.24 7.73
N HIS A 81 -11.96 -0.86 6.88
CA HIS A 81 -10.68 -1.45 7.26
C HIS A 81 -9.66 -0.35 7.51
N ASP A 82 -9.11 -0.25 8.72
CA ASP A 82 -8.24 0.85 9.13
C ASP A 82 -6.89 0.40 9.69
N SER A 83 -6.59 -0.89 9.69
CA SER A 83 -5.32 -1.43 10.21
C SER A 83 -4.25 -1.62 9.13
N GLY A 84 -4.42 -1.03 7.96
CA GLY A 84 -3.46 -1.16 6.87
C GLY A 84 -2.25 -0.24 7.07
N ILE A 85 -1.14 -0.79 7.56
CA ILE A 85 0.12 -0.07 7.68
C ILE A 85 1.07 -0.62 6.62
N PHE A 86 1.39 0.21 5.64
CA PHE A 86 2.23 -0.15 4.51
C PHE A 86 3.60 0.49 4.69
N THR A 87 4.60 -0.33 5.04
CA THR A 87 5.97 0.17 5.16
C THR A 87 6.47 0.63 3.81
N TRP A 88 7.49 1.50 3.80
CA TRP A 88 8.07 1.97 2.54
C TRP A 88 8.61 0.80 1.70
N SER A 89 9.23 -0.18 2.34
CA SER A 89 9.73 -1.35 1.61
C SER A 89 8.61 -2.19 1.02
N PHE A 90 7.49 -2.34 1.72
CA PHE A 90 6.33 -3.06 1.22
C PHE A 90 5.71 -2.34 0.01
N LEU A 91 5.51 -1.03 0.13
CA LEU A 91 5.01 -0.22 -0.98
C LEU A 91 5.94 -0.28 -2.18
N ARG A 92 7.26 -0.27 -1.94
CA ARG A 92 8.23 -0.36 -3.01
C ARG A 92 8.13 -1.68 -3.77
N GLN A 93 7.94 -2.78 -3.07
CA GLN A 93 7.72 -4.08 -3.72
C GLN A 93 6.51 -4.04 -4.64
N LEU A 94 5.40 -3.46 -4.18
CA LEU A 94 4.21 -3.30 -5.00
C LEU A 94 4.47 -2.37 -6.19
N ALA A 95 5.22 -1.30 -5.96
CA ALA A 95 5.56 -0.34 -7.02
C ALA A 95 6.40 -0.97 -8.13
N GLU A 96 7.24 -1.93 -7.78
CA GLU A 96 8.07 -2.64 -8.75
C GLU A 96 7.34 -3.80 -9.43
N GLY A 97 6.08 -4.02 -9.09
CA GLY A 97 5.30 -5.12 -9.64
C GLY A 97 5.69 -6.48 -9.07
N ALA A 98 6.47 -6.50 -7.99
CA ALA A 98 6.87 -7.73 -7.36
C ALA A 98 5.78 -8.26 -6.44
N GLU A 99 5.75 -9.58 -6.25
CA GLU A 99 4.92 -10.18 -5.23
C GLU A 99 5.48 -9.81 -3.86
N PRO A 100 4.69 -9.15 -2.98
CA PRO A 100 5.23 -8.62 -1.75
C PRO A 100 5.57 -9.71 -0.74
N ARG A 101 6.60 -9.45 0.06
CA ARG A 101 7.04 -10.34 1.13
C ARG A 101 7.07 -9.57 2.44
N ARG A 102 6.80 -10.26 3.51
CA ARG A 102 7.02 -9.68 4.84
C ARG A 102 8.50 -9.45 5.07
N VAL A 103 8.79 -8.33 5.66
CA VAL A 103 10.19 -7.96 5.98
C VAL A 103 10.39 -8.06 7.48
#